data_adb235b7f93db01dcdd2c30b3b718f48
#
_entry.id   adb235b7f93db01dcdd2c30b3b718f48
#
_cell.length_a   1.000
_cell.length_b   1.000
_cell.length_c   1.000
_cell.angle_alpha   90.00
_cell.angle_beta   90.00
_cell.angle_gamma   90.00
#
_symmetry.space_group_name_H-M   'P 1'
#
loop_
_entity.id
_entity.type
_entity.pdbx_description
1 polymer ?
#
loop_
_entity_poly.entity_id
_entity_poly.type
_entity_poly.pdbx_seq_one_letter_code
_entity_poly.pdbx_strand_id
1 'polypeptide(L)'
;MTFSLLSRDDVDLLINLYDGNFKDGWTKNMLLSAFDGGRFIAIGAFDGRTLIGAITCSVTMDDADIEGVVTDKKYRRKGVASALIEQAQSELLIKGVKRILLEVRESNIPAISAYEKQGFIRLSVRKNYYSDGENAVVMVKERIDG
;
A
#
# COMPACT_ATOMS: atom_id res chain seq x y z
N MET A 1 -0.41 -17.40 -7.65
CA MET A 1 -0.42 -16.28 -6.67
C MET A 1 -1.83 -16.09 -6.15
N THR A 2 -1.98 -16.02 -4.86
CA THR A 2 -3.27 -15.80 -4.22
C THR A 2 -3.23 -14.54 -3.36
N PHE A 3 -4.41 -13.94 -3.10
CA PHE A 3 -4.53 -12.74 -2.27
C PHE A 3 -5.45 -13.02 -1.10
N SER A 4 -5.13 -12.46 0.05
CA SER A 4 -6.01 -12.54 1.21
C SER A 4 -5.84 -11.33 2.11
N LEU A 5 -6.91 -11.03 2.85
CA LEU A 5 -6.85 -10.02 3.91
C LEU A 5 -5.94 -10.54 5.01
N LEU A 6 -5.06 -9.67 5.46
CA LEU A 6 -4.19 -9.95 6.59
C LEU A 6 -4.85 -9.46 7.88
N SER A 7 -4.57 -10.14 8.97
CA SER A 7 -5.05 -9.76 10.29
C SER A 7 -3.88 -9.46 11.22
N ARG A 8 -4.21 -9.08 12.44
CA ARG A 8 -3.23 -8.85 13.50
C ARG A 8 -2.28 -10.04 13.68
N ASP A 9 -2.78 -11.25 13.47
CA ASP A 9 -1.98 -12.47 13.60
C ASP A 9 -0.89 -12.60 12.54
N ASP A 10 -1.00 -11.84 11.46
CA ASP A 10 -0.03 -11.87 10.35
C ASP A 10 1.07 -10.81 10.46
N VAL A 11 1.14 -10.11 11.59
CA VAL A 11 2.06 -8.99 11.76
C VAL A 11 3.53 -9.38 11.53
N ASP A 12 3.92 -10.58 11.99
CA ASP A 12 5.30 -11.03 11.83
C ASP A 12 5.63 -11.34 10.36
N LEU A 13 4.66 -11.80 9.59
CA LEU A 13 4.82 -11.98 8.14
C LEU A 13 5.09 -10.65 7.45
N LEU A 14 4.35 -9.60 7.84
CA LEU A 14 4.55 -8.25 7.30
C LEU A 14 5.94 -7.71 7.65
N ILE A 15 6.35 -7.84 8.89
CA ILE A 15 7.68 -7.37 9.33
C ILE A 15 8.78 -8.09 8.56
N ASN A 16 8.67 -9.39 8.38
CA ASN A 16 9.64 -10.16 7.59
C ASN A 16 9.67 -9.72 6.13
N LEU A 17 8.50 -9.42 5.55
CA LEU A 17 8.41 -8.92 4.18
C LEU A 17 9.07 -7.54 4.04
N TYR A 18 8.85 -6.66 5.02
CA TYR A 18 9.43 -5.31 4.98
C TYR A 18 10.95 -5.33 5.03
N ASP A 19 11.53 -6.28 5.76
CA ASP A 19 12.98 -6.36 5.95
C ASP A 19 13.69 -6.51 4.61
N GLY A 20 14.52 -5.52 4.29
CA GLY A 20 15.27 -5.48 3.03
C GLY A 20 14.43 -5.18 1.78
N ASN A 21 13.11 -5.02 1.91
CA ASN A 21 12.22 -4.77 0.77
C ASN A 21 11.50 -3.43 0.85
N PHE A 22 11.24 -2.92 2.05
CA PHE A 22 10.47 -1.69 2.22
C PHE A 22 11.09 -0.80 3.29
N LYS A 23 11.78 0.24 2.84
CA LYS A 23 12.49 1.20 3.69
C LYS A 23 11.55 1.97 4.62
N ASP A 24 10.35 2.28 4.14
CA ASP A 24 9.36 3.09 4.86
C ASP A 24 8.33 2.23 5.59
N GLY A 25 8.62 0.94 5.77
CA GLY A 25 7.74 0.01 6.47
C GLY A 25 7.58 0.37 7.94
N TRP A 26 6.43 -0.02 8.48
CA TRP A 26 6.09 0.26 9.86
C TRP A 26 6.75 -0.74 10.81
N THR A 27 6.98 -0.31 12.05
CA THR A 27 7.42 -1.20 13.11
C THR A 27 6.30 -2.15 13.52
N LYS A 28 6.66 -3.22 14.21
CA LYS A 28 5.66 -4.17 14.73
C LYS A 28 4.62 -3.48 15.61
N ASN A 29 5.04 -2.60 16.51
CA ASN A 29 4.11 -1.88 17.39
C ASN A 29 3.17 -0.97 16.62
N MET A 30 3.66 -0.30 15.58
CA MET A 30 2.83 0.54 14.73
C MET A 30 1.77 -0.29 13.99
N LEU A 31 2.16 -1.45 13.46
CA LEU A 31 1.24 -2.36 12.78
C LEU A 31 0.18 -2.91 13.74
N LEU A 32 0.58 -3.33 14.93
CA LEU A 32 -0.36 -3.83 15.94
C LEU A 32 -1.39 -2.76 16.30
N SER A 33 -0.93 -1.52 16.53
CA SER A 33 -1.84 -0.39 16.81
C SER A 33 -2.79 -0.14 15.65
N ALA A 34 -2.30 -0.20 14.42
CA ALA A 34 -3.12 0.01 13.22
C ALA A 34 -4.22 -1.06 13.11
N PHE A 35 -3.87 -2.33 13.28
CA PHE A 35 -4.85 -3.42 13.26
C PHE A 35 -5.90 -3.26 14.37
N ASP A 36 -5.49 -2.86 15.55
CA ASP A 36 -6.39 -2.68 16.70
C ASP A 36 -7.32 -1.48 16.52
N GLY A 37 -6.94 -0.50 15.70
CA GLY A 37 -7.71 0.71 15.48
C GLY A 37 -8.98 0.54 14.65
N GLY A 38 -9.12 -0.56 13.95
CA GLY A 38 -10.33 -0.88 13.19
C GLY A 38 -10.50 -0.18 11.84
N ARG A 39 -9.55 0.66 11.43
CA ARG A 39 -9.60 1.41 10.16
C ARG A 39 -8.56 0.94 9.15
N PHE A 40 -7.77 -0.02 9.54
CA PHE A 40 -6.62 -0.49 8.79
C PHE A 40 -7.01 -1.71 7.96
N ILE A 41 -6.58 -1.72 6.70
CA ILE A 41 -6.78 -2.84 5.80
C ILE A 41 -5.41 -3.23 5.26
N ALA A 42 -5.08 -4.50 5.37
CA ALA A 42 -3.85 -5.04 4.79
C ALA A 42 -4.22 -6.24 3.92
N ILE A 43 -3.68 -6.27 2.71
CA ILE A 43 -3.89 -7.36 1.76
C ILE A 43 -2.53 -7.93 1.41
N GLY A 44 -2.40 -9.24 1.54
CA GLY A 44 -1.18 -9.96 1.17
C GLY A 44 -1.32 -10.71 -0.14
N ALA A 45 -0.23 -10.75 -0.89
CA ALA A 45 -0.05 -11.63 -2.03
C ALA A 45 0.82 -12.80 -1.61
N PHE A 46 0.40 -14.01 -1.91
CA PHE A 46 1.08 -15.23 -1.49
C PHE A 46 1.48 -16.08 -2.69
N ASP A 47 2.68 -16.63 -2.61
CA ASP A 47 3.11 -17.74 -3.43
C ASP A 47 3.13 -18.97 -2.51
N GLY A 48 2.12 -19.83 -2.64
CA GLY A 48 1.89 -20.87 -1.66
C GLY A 48 1.63 -20.27 -0.27
N ARG A 49 2.51 -20.56 0.69
CA ARG A 49 2.43 -20.01 2.05
C ARG A 49 3.35 -18.83 2.30
N THR A 50 4.09 -18.41 1.30
CA THR A 50 5.06 -17.33 1.43
C THR A 50 4.40 -16.00 1.07
N LEU A 51 4.46 -15.04 1.97
CA LEU A 51 4.00 -13.67 1.71
C LEU A 51 5.06 -12.98 0.84
N ILE A 52 4.67 -12.64 -0.38
CA ILE A 52 5.58 -12.06 -1.38
C ILE A 52 5.31 -10.60 -1.68
N GLY A 53 4.21 -10.08 -1.20
CA GLY A 53 3.85 -8.68 -1.35
C GLY A 53 2.71 -8.31 -0.45
N ALA A 54 2.55 -7.02 -0.18
CA ALA A 54 1.46 -6.52 0.64
C ALA A 54 1.14 -5.07 0.33
N ILE A 55 -0.12 -4.71 0.49
CA ILE A 55 -0.59 -3.33 0.45
C ILE A 55 -1.32 -3.03 1.75
N THR A 56 -1.06 -1.86 2.32
CA THR A 56 -1.71 -1.41 3.55
C THR A 56 -2.42 -0.10 3.31
N CYS A 57 -3.62 0.03 3.87
CA CYS A 57 -4.48 1.20 3.69
C CYS A 57 -5.14 1.56 5.01
N SER A 58 -5.46 2.85 5.18
CA SER A 58 -6.31 3.33 6.26
C SER A 58 -7.55 3.98 5.68
N VAL A 59 -8.69 3.76 6.30
CA VAL A 59 -9.98 4.29 5.83
C VAL A 59 -10.49 5.34 6.81
N THR A 60 -10.90 6.49 6.28
CA THR A 60 -11.54 7.55 7.05
C THR A 60 -12.75 8.05 6.27
N MET A 61 -13.94 7.65 6.69
CA MET A 61 -15.19 7.98 6.01
C MET A 61 -15.17 7.52 4.55
N ASP A 62 -15.28 8.45 3.59
CA ASP A 62 -15.30 8.14 2.16
C ASP A 62 -13.91 8.07 1.53
N ASP A 63 -12.87 8.38 2.30
CA ASP A 63 -11.50 8.45 1.83
C ASP A 63 -10.66 7.29 2.38
N ALA A 64 -9.66 6.91 1.62
CA ALA A 64 -8.63 6.00 2.09
C ALA A 64 -7.25 6.52 1.70
N ASP A 65 -6.26 6.17 2.51
CA ASP A 65 -4.86 6.40 2.19
C ASP A 65 -4.19 5.05 1.97
N ILE A 66 -3.46 4.91 0.87
CA ILE A 66 -2.53 3.80 0.72
C ILE A 66 -1.27 4.16 1.51
N GLU A 67 -1.00 3.37 2.55
CA GLU A 67 0.15 3.60 3.43
C GLU A 67 1.44 3.00 2.86
N GLY A 68 1.32 1.94 2.07
CA GLY A 68 2.46 1.34 1.42
C GLY A 68 2.11 0.16 0.56
N VAL A 69 2.92 -0.05 -0.46
CA VAL A 69 2.90 -1.24 -1.32
C VAL A 69 4.33 -1.78 -1.34
N VAL A 70 4.49 -3.03 -1.01
CA VAL A 70 5.80 -3.68 -0.99
C VAL A 70 5.74 -4.99 -1.75
N THR A 71 6.82 -5.29 -2.49
CA THR A 71 7.00 -6.57 -3.18
C THR A 71 8.38 -7.11 -2.84
N ASP A 72 8.45 -8.39 -2.51
CA ASP A 72 9.73 -9.07 -2.30
C ASP A 72 10.58 -8.94 -3.56
N LYS A 73 11.87 -8.67 -3.38
CA LYS A 73 12.82 -8.47 -4.49
C LYS A 73 12.77 -9.57 -5.54
N LYS A 74 12.58 -10.82 -5.11
CA LYS A 74 12.53 -11.98 -6.00
C LYS A 74 11.32 -12.01 -6.91
N TYR A 75 10.29 -11.25 -6.56
CA TYR A 75 9.01 -11.25 -7.26
C TYR A 75 8.72 -9.92 -7.97
N ARG A 76 9.68 -9.00 -8.01
CA ARG A 76 9.51 -7.71 -8.70
C ARG A 76 9.42 -7.91 -10.20
N ARG A 77 8.76 -6.96 -10.88
CA ARG A 77 8.52 -6.97 -12.34
C ARG A 77 7.61 -8.10 -12.80
N LYS A 78 6.81 -8.66 -11.90
CA LYS A 78 5.85 -9.72 -12.22
C LYS A 78 4.40 -9.29 -12.02
N GLY A 79 4.17 -7.98 -11.86
CA GLY A 79 2.83 -7.43 -11.73
C GLY A 79 2.21 -7.57 -10.34
N VAL A 80 2.99 -7.91 -9.31
CA VAL A 80 2.46 -8.09 -7.95
C VAL A 80 1.91 -6.78 -7.39
N ALA A 81 2.67 -5.69 -7.50
CA ALA A 81 2.23 -4.38 -7.00
C ALA A 81 0.93 -3.93 -7.68
N SER A 82 0.86 -4.04 -9.01
CA SER A 82 -0.35 -3.68 -9.76
C SER A 82 -1.56 -4.50 -9.32
N ALA A 83 -1.37 -5.80 -9.12
CA ALA A 83 -2.43 -6.69 -8.66
C ALA A 83 -2.89 -6.33 -7.25
N LEU A 84 -1.96 -5.98 -6.35
CA LEU A 84 -2.29 -5.53 -4.99
C LEU A 84 -3.08 -4.22 -5.01
N ILE A 85 -2.70 -3.28 -5.85
CA ILE A 85 -3.45 -2.02 -6.00
C ILE A 85 -4.88 -2.29 -6.47
N GLU A 86 -5.07 -3.18 -7.43
CA GLU A 86 -6.40 -3.59 -7.88
C GLU A 86 -7.21 -4.24 -6.76
N GLN A 87 -6.61 -5.16 -6.01
CA GLN A 87 -7.26 -5.81 -4.88
C GLN A 87 -7.69 -4.80 -3.81
N ALA A 88 -6.82 -3.84 -3.51
CA ALA A 88 -7.12 -2.80 -2.54
C ALA A 88 -8.31 -1.94 -3.01
N GLN A 89 -8.34 -1.55 -4.28
CA GLN A 89 -9.46 -0.76 -4.81
C GLN A 89 -10.78 -1.51 -4.68
N SER A 90 -10.78 -2.81 -4.97
CA SER A 90 -11.99 -3.64 -4.84
C SER A 90 -12.47 -3.71 -3.38
N GLU A 91 -11.57 -3.94 -2.44
CA GLU A 91 -11.92 -3.98 -1.01
C GLU A 91 -12.40 -2.63 -0.50
N LEU A 92 -11.73 -1.55 -0.89
CA LEU A 92 -12.11 -0.20 -0.48
C LEU A 92 -13.46 0.19 -1.05
N LEU A 93 -13.76 -0.20 -2.29
CA LEU A 93 -15.05 0.06 -2.91
C LEU A 93 -16.18 -0.63 -2.14
N ILE A 94 -15.99 -1.89 -1.72
CA ILE A 94 -16.95 -2.63 -0.90
C ILE A 94 -17.22 -1.89 0.42
N LYS A 95 -16.22 -1.22 0.99
CA LYS A 95 -16.34 -0.47 2.24
C LYS A 95 -16.90 0.95 2.06
N GLY A 96 -17.29 1.32 0.86
CA GLY A 96 -17.89 2.62 0.58
C GLY A 96 -16.89 3.75 0.36
N VAL A 97 -15.61 3.43 0.19
CA VAL A 97 -14.60 4.45 -0.12
C VAL A 97 -14.82 4.95 -1.54
N LYS A 98 -14.71 6.28 -1.70
CA LYS A 98 -14.90 6.94 -3.00
C LYS A 98 -13.59 7.49 -3.56
N ARG A 99 -12.65 7.87 -2.69
CA ARG A 99 -11.40 8.53 -3.07
C ARG A 99 -10.22 7.89 -2.36
N ILE A 100 -9.11 7.72 -3.08
CA ILE A 100 -7.87 7.17 -2.52
C ILE A 100 -6.74 8.17 -2.73
N LEU A 101 -5.98 8.42 -1.66
CA LEU A 101 -4.78 9.26 -1.68
C LEU A 101 -3.57 8.40 -1.30
N LEU A 102 -2.39 8.87 -1.68
CA LEU A 102 -1.12 8.27 -1.27
C LEU A 102 0.01 9.27 -1.36
N GLU A 103 1.09 9.00 -0.62
CA GLU A 103 2.39 9.62 -0.81
C GLU A 103 3.36 8.55 -1.27
N VAL A 104 4.21 8.90 -2.23
CA VAL A 104 5.23 7.99 -2.76
C VAL A 104 6.52 8.78 -2.96
N ARG A 105 7.67 8.15 -2.69
CA ARG A 105 8.97 8.80 -2.90
C ARG A 105 9.09 9.24 -4.35
N GLU A 106 9.54 10.46 -4.56
CA GLU A 106 9.70 11.07 -5.89
C GLU A 106 10.61 10.21 -6.79
N SER A 107 11.61 9.56 -6.21
CA SER A 107 12.53 8.70 -6.93
C SER A 107 11.95 7.33 -7.28
N ASN A 108 10.82 6.95 -6.69
CA ASN A 108 10.23 5.62 -6.89
C ASN A 108 9.40 5.60 -8.18
N ILE A 109 10.09 5.68 -9.31
CA ILE A 109 9.46 5.74 -10.64
C ILE A 109 8.59 4.50 -10.92
N PRO A 110 9.03 3.27 -10.61
CA PRO A 110 8.19 2.09 -10.83
C PRO A 110 6.85 2.14 -10.08
N ALA A 111 6.85 2.61 -8.83
CA ALA A 111 5.62 2.74 -8.06
C ALA A 111 4.71 3.81 -8.63
N ILE A 112 5.26 4.99 -8.96
CA ILE A 112 4.49 6.09 -9.57
C ILE A 112 3.85 5.60 -10.86
N SER A 113 4.61 4.90 -11.70
CA SER A 113 4.09 4.35 -12.96
C SER A 113 2.96 3.35 -12.73
N ALA A 114 3.10 2.48 -11.73
CA ALA A 114 2.06 1.51 -11.39
C ALA A 114 0.77 2.21 -10.94
N TYR A 115 0.89 3.25 -10.12
CA TYR A 115 -0.28 4.03 -9.69
C TYR A 115 -0.92 4.76 -10.86
N GLU A 116 -0.12 5.38 -11.74
CA GLU A 116 -0.66 6.08 -12.91
C GLU A 116 -1.43 5.13 -13.83
N LYS A 117 -0.95 3.91 -14.01
CA LYS A 117 -1.66 2.88 -14.79
C LYS A 117 -2.99 2.49 -14.17
N GLN A 118 -3.12 2.64 -12.85
CA GLN A 118 -4.36 2.33 -12.13
C GLN A 118 -5.29 3.54 -12.04
N GLY A 119 -4.95 4.64 -12.70
CA GLY A 119 -5.81 5.82 -12.76
C GLY A 119 -5.53 6.90 -11.73
N PHE A 120 -4.44 6.77 -10.97
CA PHE A 120 -4.01 7.82 -10.05
C PHE A 120 -3.33 8.95 -10.81
N ILE A 121 -3.52 10.18 -10.36
CA ILE A 121 -2.89 11.37 -10.92
C ILE A 121 -2.06 12.07 -9.85
N ARG A 122 -1.04 12.80 -10.29
CA ARG A 122 -0.22 13.61 -9.39
C ARG A 122 -1.01 14.83 -8.95
N LEU A 123 -1.05 15.07 -7.65
CA LEU A 123 -1.76 16.21 -7.06
C LEU A 123 -0.79 17.30 -6.62
N SER A 124 0.27 16.93 -5.91
CA SER A 124 1.24 17.88 -5.37
C SER A 124 2.53 17.16 -4.96
N VAL A 125 3.50 17.94 -4.49
CA VAL A 125 4.76 17.43 -3.94
C VAL A 125 4.92 17.97 -2.52
N ARG A 126 5.22 17.09 -1.58
CA ARG A 126 5.58 17.45 -0.21
C ARG A 126 7.10 17.44 -0.11
N LYS A 127 7.70 18.62 0.04
CA LYS A 127 9.16 18.76 0.10
C LYS A 127 9.68 18.24 1.44
N ASN A 128 10.81 17.52 1.39
CA ASN A 128 11.50 17.00 2.58
C ASN A 128 10.58 16.18 3.46
N TYR A 129 9.71 15.39 2.86
CA TYR A 129 8.69 14.63 3.57
C TYR A 129 9.28 13.45 4.36
N TYR A 130 10.20 12.71 3.74
CA TYR A 130 10.82 11.54 4.36
C TYR A 130 12.01 11.94 5.25
N SER A 131 12.35 11.10 6.21
CA SER A 131 13.41 11.39 7.18
C SER A 131 14.79 11.63 6.54
N ASP A 132 15.03 11.08 5.36
CA ASP A 132 16.27 11.30 4.61
C ASP A 132 16.23 12.56 3.73
N GLY A 133 15.16 13.32 3.80
CA GLY A 133 15.00 14.57 3.05
C GLY A 133 14.40 14.42 1.66
N GLU A 134 14.08 13.21 1.25
CA GLU A 134 13.45 13.00 -0.07
C GLU A 134 12.03 13.56 -0.10
N ASN A 135 11.64 14.10 -1.25
CA ASN A 135 10.28 14.61 -1.48
C ASN A 135 9.30 13.46 -1.68
N ALA A 136 8.04 13.68 -1.30
CA ALA A 136 6.93 12.79 -1.64
C ALA A 136 6.10 13.40 -2.76
N VAL A 137 5.73 12.56 -3.74
CA VAL A 137 4.69 12.90 -4.70
C VAL A 137 3.37 12.46 -4.09
N VAL A 138 2.42 13.38 -3.98
CA VAL A 138 1.06 13.08 -3.53
C VAL A 138 0.24 12.73 -4.76
N MET A 139 -0.40 11.57 -4.72
CA MET A 139 -1.25 11.10 -5.82
C MET A 139 -2.66 10.85 -5.33
N VAL A 140 -3.63 10.96 -6.23
CA VAL A 140 -5.04 10.79 -5.90
C VAL A 140 -5.78 10.07 -7.02
N LYS A 141 -6.73 9.23 -6.63
CA LYS A 141 -7.77 8.73 -7.52
C LYS A 141 -9.10 9.20 -6.94
N GLU A 142 -9.74 10.17 -7.61
CA GLU A 142 -10.88 10.92 -7.08
C GLU A 142 -12.17 10.11 -7.00
N ARG A 143 -12.39 9.20 -7.93
CA ARG A 143 -13.64 8.45 -8.04
C ARG A 143 -13.34 6.99 -8.35
N ILE A 144 -13.24 6.15 -7.30
CA ILE A 144 -13.04 4.71 -7.51
C ILE A 144 -14.38 4.00 -7.75
N ASP A 145 -15.49 4.66 -7.43
CA ASP A 145 -16.86 4.13 -7.61
C ASP A 145 -17.47 4.51 -8.95
N GLY A 146 -16.77 5.28 -9.71
CA GLY A 146 -17.23 5.76 -11.00
C GLY A 146 -16.27 5.52 -12.11
#